data_019bbaa4045b340ed24ccd1110d994c6
#
_entry.id   019bbaa4045b340ed24ccd1110d994c6
#
_cell.length_a   1.000
_cell.length_b   1.000
_cell.length_c   1.000
_cell.angle_alpha   90.00
_cell.angle_beta   90.00
_cell.angle_gamma   90.00
#
_symmetry.space_group_name_H-M   'P 1'
#
loop_
_entity.id
_entity.type
_entity.pdbx_description
1 polymer ?
#
loop_
_entity_poly.entity_id
_entity_poly.type
_entity_poly.pdbx_seq_one_letter_code
_entity_poly.pdbx_strand_id
1 'polypeptide(L)'
;MIRLMQAADVEVVAKIEKSVQSHPWTLKQFEDAVTAYQSTVIEVQGQVAGFCILQPVLDEANLLLMAIDPAQQGQGLGYQLLEASVAMLKNNPVQIFLEVRESNLAAIKLYEKSGFHQIDLRKNYYPNSNGSLSLIHISE
;
A
#
# COMPACT_ATOMS: atom_id res chain seq x y z
N MET A 1 7.25 -7.53 -13.06
CA MET A 1 7.52 -8.64 -12.15
C MET A 1 7.26 -8.21 -10.70
N ILE A 2 6.60 -9.04 -9.94
CA ILE A 2 6.25 -8.73 -8.54
C ILE A 2 6.97 -9.74 -7.65
N ARG A 3 7.66 -9.26 -6.64
CA ARG A 3 8.46 -10.10 -5.74
C ARG A 3 8.53 -9.48 -4.35
N LEU A 4 9.07 -10.24 -3.41
CA LEU A 4 9.28 -9.71 -2.05
C LEU A 4 10.35 -8.62 -2.07
N MET A 5 10.13 -7.60 -1.23
CA MET A 5 11.07 -6.51 -1.05
C MET A 5 12.31 -7.01 -0.31
N GLN A 6 13.46 -6.57 -0.75
CA GLN A 6 14.74 -6.91 -0.13
C GLN A 6 15.39 -5.64 0.43
N ALA A 7 16.38 -5.81 1.28
CA ALA A 7 17.09 -4.68 1.86
C ALA A 7 17.64 -3.73 0.80
N ALA A 8 18.09 -4.28 -0.33
CA ALA A 8 18.62 -3.47 -1.42
C ALA A 8 17.58 -2.57 -2.08
N ASP A 9 16.29 -2.86 -1.89
CA ASP A 9 15.21 -2.07 -2.50
C ASP A 9 14.82 -0.85 -1.67
N VAL A 10 15.21 -0.81 -0.40
CA VAL A 10 14.67 0.15 0.57
C VAL A 10 14.92 1.59 0.16
N GLU A 11 16.07 1.90 -0.40
CA GLU A 11 16.37 3.28 -0.81
C GLU A 11 15.45 3.77 -1.91
N VAL A 12 15.20 2.93 -2.93
CA VAL A 12 14.30 3.27 -4.02
C VAL A 12 12.88 3.40 -3.53
N VAL A 13 12.45 2.48 -2.67
CA VAL A 13 11.12 2.48 -2.08
C VAL A 13 10.90 3.78 -1.28
N ALA A 14 11.88 4.17 -0.48
CA ALA A 14 11.78 5.41 0.30
C ALA A 14 11.69 6.65 -0.60
N LYS A 15 12.38 6.64 -1.73
CA LYS A 15 12.27 7.73 -2.71
C LYS A 15 10.88 7.83 -3.31
N ILE A 16 10.30 6.67 -3.68
CA ILE A 16 8.94 6.64 -4.22
C ILE A 16 7.97 7.20 -3.19
N GLU A 17 8.11 6.77 -1.95
CA GLU A 17 7.24 7.23 -0.87
C GLU A 17 7.31 8.76 -0.71
N LYS A 18 8.52 9.32 -0.70
CA LYS A 18 8.70 10.77 -0.58
C LYS A 18 8.06 11.54 -1.72
N SER A 19 7.99 10.94 -2.90
CA SER A 19 7.43 11.62 -4.07
C SER A 19 5.91 11.68 -4.04
N VAL A 20 5.23 10.87 -3.21
CA VAL A 20 3.77 10.78 -3.20
C VAL A 20 3.13 11.15 -1.86
N GLN A 21 3.90 11.22 -0.78
CA GLN A 21 3.36 11.45 0.56
C GLN A 21 3.93 12.73 1.18
N SER A 22 3.05 13.46 1.89
CA SER A 22 3.48 14.65 2.63
C SER A 22 4.18 14.27 3.95
N HIS A 23 3.87 13.09 4.50
CA HIS A 23 4.48 12.58 5.72
C HIS A 23 4.99 11.17 5.44
N PRO A 24 6.09 11.03 4.70
CA PRO A 24 6.57 9.72 4.28
C PRO A 24 7.14 8.91 5.43
N TRP A 25 7.07 7.58 5.30
CA TRP A 25 7.81 6.68 6.16
C TRP A 25 9.30 6.96 6.01
N THR A 26 10.04 6.73 7.09
CA THR A 26 11.50 6.86 7.10
C THR A 26 12.15 5.63 6.49
N LEU A 27 13.43 5.78 6.15
CA LEU A 27 14.23 4.66 5.67
C LEU A 27 14.22 3.51 6.68
N LYS A 28 14.35 3.83 7.97
CA LYS A 28 14.32 2.82 9.02
C LYS A 28 13.01 2.05 9.07
N GLN A 29 11.90 2.73 8.89
CA GLN A 29 10.60 2.06 8.88
C GLN A 29 10.50 1.06 7.73
N PHE A 30 11.05 1.39 6.57
CA PHE A 30 11.08 0.46 5.45
C PHE A 30 12.03 -0.71 5.71
N GLU A 31 13.18 -0.45 6.31
CA GLU A 31 14.10 -1.52 6.69
C GLU A 31 13.43 -2.52 7.62
N ASP A 32 12.70 -2.02 8.61
CA ASP A 32 11.97 -2.88 9.54
C ASP A 32 10.87 -3.65 8.84
N ALA A 33 10.20 -3.02 7.87
CA ALA A 33 9.08 -3.65 7.16
C ALA A 33 9.49 -4.84 6.32
N VAL A 34 10.74 -4.89 5.86
CA VAL A 34 11.23 -6.02 5.06
C VAL A 34 11.06 -7.34 5.79
N THR A 35 11.27 -7.35 7.11
CA THR A 35 11.16 -8.56 7.91
C THR A 35 9.88 -8.62 8.74
N ALA A 36 9.32 -7.48 9.14
CA ALA A 36 8.18 -7.45 10.06
C ALA A 36 6.84 -7.70 9.38
N TYR A 37 6.73 -7.37 8.10
CA TYR A 37 5.48 -7.45 7.35
C TYR A 37 5.68 -8.16 6.03
N GLN A 38 4.59 -8.39 5.29
CA GLN A 38 4.72 -8.83 3.91
C GLN A 38 4.91 -7.60 3.03
N SER A 39 6.13 -7.35 2.62
CA SER A 39 6.48 -6.21 1.80
C SER A 39 6.87 -6.69 0.41
N THR A 40 6.23 -6.14 -0.62
CA THR A 40 6.45 -6.52 -2.02
C THR A 40 6.83 -5.30 -2.85
N VAL A 41 7.46 -5.56 -3.98
CA VAL A 41 7.75 -4.52 -4.98
C VAL A 41 7.32 -5.00 -6.34
N ILE A 42 7.03 -4.06 -7.23
CA ILE A 42 6.78 -4.35 -8.63
C ILE A 42 7.91 -3.72 -9.45
N GLU A 43 8.49 -4.53 -10.33
CA GLU A 43 9.56 -4.08 -11.22
C GLU A 43 9.02 -3.89 -12.63
N VAL A 44 9.47 -2.81 -13.26
CA VAL A 44 9.22 -2.53 -14.66
C VAL A 44 10.57 -2.31 -15.33
N GLN A 45 10.88 -3.11 -16.32
CA GLN A 45 12.15 -3.04 -17.04
C GLN A 45 13.36 -3.12 -16.08
N GLY A 46 13.25 -4.01 -15.09
CA GLY A 46 14.33 -4.25 -14.14
C GLY A 46 14.48 -3.22 -13.03
N GLN A 47 13.56 -2.26 -12.93
CA GLN A 47 13.63 -1.23 -11.90
C GLN A 47 12.37 -1.25 -11.05
N VAL A 48 12.55 -1.00 -9.74
CA VAL A 48 11.42 -0.94 -8.82
C VAL A 48 10.57 0.28 -9.15
N ALA A 49 9.28 0.03 -9.42
CA ALA A 49 8.32 1.06 -9.79
C ALA A 49 7.24 1.28 -8.73
N GLY A 50 7.17 0.42 -7.72
CA GLY A 50 6.19 0.56 -6.67
C GLY A 50 6.37 -0.47 -5.58
N PHE A 51 5.59 -0.32 -4.50
CA PHE A 51 5.68 -1.23 -3.36
C PHE A 51 4.32 -1.35 -2.67
N CYS A 52 4.17 -2.44 -1.92
CA CYS A 52 2.94 -2.72 -1.16
C CYS A 52 3.32 -3.41 0.15
N ILE A 53 2.83 -2.91 1.28
CA ILE A 53 3.14 -3.48 2.58
C ILE A 53 1.85 -3.91 3.26
N LEU A 54 1.75 -5.22 3.50
CA LEU A 54 0.60 -5.84 4.13
C LEU A 54 0.99 -6.46 5.46
N GLN A 55 0.13 -6.31 6.46
CA GLN A 55 0.33 -6.90 7.78
C GLN A 55 -0.75 -7.96 8.01
N PRO A 56 -0.41 -9.25 7.94
CA PRO A 56 -1.38 -10.28 8.29
C PRO A 56 -1.56 -10.33 9.80
N VAL A 57 -2.83 -10.44 10.24
CA VAL A 57 -3.17 -10.51 11.67
C VAL A 57 -4.30 -11.52 11.81
N LEU A 58 -4.00 -12.69 12.38
CA LEU A 58 -4.98 -13.76 12.55
C LEU A 58 -5.59 -14.13 11.19
N ASP A 59 -6.91 -13.96 11.04
CA ASP A 59 -7.61 -14.26 9.78
C ASP A 59 -7.90 -12.99 8.96
N GLU A 60 -7.18 -11.91 9.27
CA GLU A 60 -7.34 -10.63 8.57
C GLU A 60 -5.98 -10.10 8.13
N ALA A 61 -6.00 -8.99 7.39
CA ALA A 61 -4.78 -8.29 7.03
C ALA A 61 -5.05 -6.79 6.97
N ASN A 62 -4.01 -6.01 7.22
CA ASN A 62 -4.05 -4.55 7.07
C ASN A 62 -3.11 -4.15 5.94
N LEU A 63 -3.60 -3.33 5.02
CA LEU A 63 -2.74 -2.67 4.05
C LEU A 63 -2.17 -1.44 4.72
N LEU A 64 -0.89 -1.48 5.03
CA LEU A 64 -0.24 -0.40 5.77
C LEU A 64 0.21 0.73 4.86
N LEU A 65 0.70 0.40 3.69
CA LEU A 65 1.27 1.41 2.80
C LEU A 65 1.40 0.83 1.38
N MET A 66 1.18 1.68 0.38
CA MET A 66 1.34 1.30 -1.01
C MET A 66 1.53 2.55 -1.86
N ALA A 67 2.43 2.49 -2.80
CA ALA A 67 2.63 3.59 -3.73
C ALA A 67 3.23 3.09 -5.04
N ILE A 68 2.96 3.83 -6.12
CA ILE A 68 3.56 3.62 -7.43
C ILE A 68 4.32 4.90 -7.78
N ASP A 69 5.52 4.73 -8.31
CA ASP A 69 6.34 5.85 -8.80
C ASP A 69 5.49 6.73 -9.72
N PRO A 70 5.44 8.05 -9.48
CA PRO A 70 4.64 8.94 -10.33
C PRO A 70 4.91 8.78 -11.83
N ALA A 71 6.15 8.48 -12.21
CA ALA A 71 6.52 8.29 -13.61
C ALA A 71 5.87 7.04 -14.21
N GLN A 72 5.37 6.12 -13.40
CA GLN A 72 4.82 4.84 -13.83
C GLN A 72 3.33 4.71 -13.54
N GLN A 73 2.70 5.75 -13.03
CA GLN A 73 1.27 5.70 -12.72
C GLN A 73 0.43 5.71 -14.01
N GLY A 74 -0.82 5.27 -13.88
CA GLY A 74 -1.74 5.26 -15.02
C GLY A 74 -1.64 4.05 -15.93
N GLN A 75 -0.89 3.01 -15.51
CA GLN A 75 -0.69 1.81 -16.34
C GLN A 75 -1.27 0.55 -15.72
N GLY A 76 -2.03 0.68 -14.65
CA GLY A 76 -2.62 -0.47 -13.97
C GLY A 76 -1.67 -1.22 -13.05
N LEU A 77 -0.49 -0.67 -12.79
CA LEU A 77 0.51 -1.35 -11.95
C LEU A 77 0.05 -1.48 -10.50
N GLY A 78 -0.63 -0.47 -9.98
CA GLY A 78 -1.14 -0.51 -8.60
C GLY A 78 -2.11 -1.66 -8.40
N TYR A 79 -3.03 -1.85 -9.34
CA TYR A 79 -3.99 -2.93 -9.27
C TYR A 79 -3.30 -4.29 -9.32
N GLN A 80 -2.36 -4.45 -10.25
CA GLN A 80 -1.60 -5.71 -10.38
C GLN A 80 -0.82 -6.02 -9.11
N LEU A 81 -0.16 -5.00 -8.56
CA LEU A 81 0.65 -5.16 -7.36
C LEU A 81 -0.21 -5.56 -6.16
N LEU A 82 -1.34 -4.89 -5.98
CA LEU A 82 -2.23 -5.18 -4.86
C LEU A 82 -2.80 -6.59 -4.96
N GLU A 83 -3.29 -6.98 -6.13
CA GLU A 83 -3.85 -8.30 -6.34
C GLU A 83 -2.83 -9.40 -6.08
N ALA A 84 -1.63 -9.25 -6.64
CA ALA A 84 -0.58 -10.25 -6.45
C ALA A 84 -0.13 -10.32 -4.99
N SER A 85 -0.04 -9.16 -4.33
CA SER A 85 0.39 -9.12 -2.94
C SER A 85 -0.62 -9.78 -2.01
N VAL A 86 -1.91 -9.56 -2.24
CA VAL A 86 -2.97 -10.21 -1.47
C VAL A 86 -2.92 -11.71 -1.69
N ALA A 87 -2.72 -12.15 -2.93
CA ALA A 87 -2.64 -13.58 -3.25
C ALA A 87 -1.45 -14.27 -2.57
N MET A 88 -0.41 -13.52 -2.23
CA MET A 88 0.77 -14.06 -1.55
C MET A 88 0.57 -14.23 -0.05
N LEU A 89 -0.49 -13.67 0.54
CA LEU A 89 -0.75 -13.79 1.97
C LEU A 89 -1.02 -15.24 2.35
N LYS A 90 -0.27 -15.75 3.32
CA LYS A 90 -0.35 -17.17 3.70
C LYS A 90 -1.50 -17.48 4.66
N ASN A 91 -2.05 -16.44 5.31
CA ASN A 91 -3.13 -16.63 6.28
C ASN A 91 -4.52 -16.66 5.64
N ASN A 92 -4.62 -16.52 4.32
CA ASN A 92 -5.89 -16.50 3.58
C ASN A 92 -6.92 -15.60 4.27
N PRO A 93 -6.64 -14.30 4.36
CA PRO A 93 -7.47 -13.41 5.16
C PRO A 93 -8.89 -13.33 4.62
N VAL A 94 -9.86 -13.30 5.52
CA VAL A 94 -11.28 -13.14 5.16
C VAL A 94 -11.62 -11.67 4.90
N GLN A 95 -10.84 -10.76 5.46
CA GLN A 95 -11.02 -9.32 5.24
C GLN A 95 -9.67 -8.63 5.20
N ILE A 96 -9.58 -7.58 4.40
CA ILE A 96 -8.40 -6.72 4.33
C ILE A 96 -8.85 -5.29 4.58
N PHE A 97 -8.22 -4.65 5.54
CA PHE A 97 -8.54 -3.28 5.93
C PHE A 97 -7.44 -2.33 5.45
N LEU A 98 -7.84 -1.13 5.10
CA LEU A 98 -6.89 -0.06 4.82
C LEU A 98 -7.48 1.27 5.23
N GLU A 99 -6.62 2.25 5.44
CA GLU A 99 -7.03 3.61 5.70
C GLU A 99 -6.42 4.49 4.63
N VAL A 100 -7.23 5.39 4.08
CA VAL A 100 -6.78 6.28 3.03
C VAL A 100 -7.37 7.67 3.28
N ARG A 101 -6.61 8.70 2.95
CA ARG A 101 -7.12 10.07 3.09
C ARG A 101 -8.22 10.31 2.06
N GLU A 102 -9.28 10.97 2.52
CA GLU A 102 -10.42 11.29 1.68
C GLU A 102 -10.03 12.08 0.45
N SER A 103 -8.97 12.88 0.56
CA SER A 103 -8.48 13.70 -0.55
C SER A 103 -7.69 12.90 -1.59
N ASN A 104 -7.30 11.67 -1.28
CA ASN A 104 -6.51 10.84 -2.20
C ASN A 104 -7.43 10.08 -3.14
N LEU A 105 -8.00 10.79 -4.11
CA LEU A 105 -9.01 10.22 -5.01
C LEU A 105 -8.46 9.11 -5.89
N ALA A 106 -7.20 9.21 -6.32
CA ALA A 106 -6.59 8.20 -7.17
C ALA A 106 -6.46 6.86 -6.43
N ALA A 107 -6.04 6.91 -5.17
CA ALA A 107 -5.93 5.71 -4.35
C ALA A 107 -7.30 5.11 -4.06
N ILE A 108 -8.29 5.94 -3.75
CA ILE A 108 -9.65 5.47 -3.49
C ILE A 108 -10.20 4.73 -4.71
N LYS A 109 -10.02 5.28 -5.90
CA LYS A 109 -10.47 4.63 -7.14
C LYS A 109 -9.79 3.28 -7.35
N LEU A 110 -8.50 3.20 -7.08
CA LEU A 110 -7.76 1.94 -7.18
C LEU A 110 -8.34 0.90 -6.24
N TYR A 111 -8.57 1.28 -4.99
CA TYR A 111 -9.06 0.35 -3.99
C TYR A 111 -10.49 -0.11 -4.29
N GLU A 112 -11.35 0.80 -4.73
CA GLU A 112 -12.70 0.43 -5.12
C GLU A 112 -12.71 -0.53 -6.30
N LYS A 113 -11.84 -0.29 -7.28
CA LYS A 113 -11.70 -1.17 -8.44
C LYS A 113 -11.22 -2.57 -8.01
N SER A 114 -10.44 -2.64 -6.94
CA SER A 114 -9.94 -3.90 -6.40
C SER A 114 -10.93 -4.61 -5.50
N GLY A 115 -12.13 -4.05 -5.30
CA GLY A 115 -13.19 -4.65 -4.49
C GLY A 115 -13.30 -4.12 -3.07
N PHE A 116 -12.57 -3.08 -2.73
CA PHE A 116 -12.69 -2.47 -1.41
C PHE A 116 -13.95 -1.61 -1.32
N HIS A 117 -14.58 -1.60 -0.16
CA HIS A 117 -15.77 -0.82 0.11
C HIS A 117 -15.54 0.05 1.34
N GLN A 118 -16.03 1.28 1.27
CA GLN A 118 -15.91 2.17 2.42
C GLN A 118 -16.83 1.71 3.53
N ILE A 119 -16.28 1.52 4.73
CA ILE A 119 -17.06 1.09 5.89
C ILE A 119 -17.13 2.14 6.97
N ASP A 120 -16.24 3.15 6.96
CA ASP A 120 -16.22 4.18 7.98
C ASP A 120 -15.48 5.41 7.46
N LEU A 121 -15.76 6.55 8.08
CA LEU A 121 -15.08 7.80 7.79
C LEU A 121 -14.59 8.37 9.11
N ARG A 122 -13.29 8.56 9.25
CA ARG A 122 -12.68 9.14 10.44
C ARG A 122 -12.15 10.52 10.12
N LYS A 123 -12.60 11.50 10.88
CA LYS A 123 -12.13 12.87 10.75
C LYS A 123 -10.99 13.12 11.72
N ASN A 124 -10.02 13.93 11.28
CA ASN A 124 -8.90 14.34 12.11
C ASN A 124 -8.07 13.18 12.65
N TYR A 125 -8.06 12.05 11.94
CA TYR A 125 -7.29 10.89 12.35
C TYR A 125 -5.80 11.14 12.24
N TYR A 126 -5.36 11.77 11.15
CA TYR A 126 -3.98 12.21 11.00
C TYR A 126 -3.82 13.63 11.51
N PRO A 127 -2.65 13.98 12.06
CA PRO A 127 -2.46 15.31 12.64
C PRO A 127 -2.39 16.45 11.65
N ASN A 128 -2.33 16.17 10.36
CA ASN A 128 -2.26 17.23 9.37
C ASN A 128 -3.62 17.59 8.81
N SER A 129 -3.64 18.65 8.14
CA SER A 129 -4.72 19.52 7.83
C SER A 129 -6.01 19.00 7.27
N ASN A 130 -6.00 18.00 6.44
CA ASN A 130 -7.27 17.62 5.81
C ASN A 130 -8.19 16.86 6.73
N GLY A 131 -7.60 16.21 7.73
CA GLY A 131 -8.35 15.71 8.84
C GLY A 131 -9.35 14.59 8.59
N SER A 132 -9.58 14.21 7.36
CA SER A 132 -10.59 13.20 7.03
C SER A 132 -9.94 11.96 6.47
N LEU A 133 -10.34 10.81 6.99
CA LEU A 133 -9.90 9.50 6.52
C LEU A 133 -11.09 8.63 6.20
N SER A 134 -10.96 7.90 5.11
CA SER A 134 -11.89 6.81 4.82
C SER A 134 -11.26 5.51 5.26
N LEU A 135 -12.02 4.69 5.95
CA LEU A 135 -11.65 3.33 6.30
C LEU A 135 -12.35 2.43 5.31
N ILE A 136 -11.58 1.63 4.58
CA ILE A 136 -12.10 0.81 3.50
C ILE A 136 -11.68 -0.63 3.74
N HIS A 137 -12.54 -1.59 3.39
CA HIS A 137 -12.17 -3.00 3.48
C HIS A 137 -12.64 -3.76 2.26
N ILE A 138 -11.98 -4.87 1.98
CA ILE A 138 -12.40 -5.82 0.96
C ILE A 138 -12.86 -7.09 1.66
N SER A 139 -13.93 -7.65 1.16
CA SER A 139 -14.47 -8.91 1.62
C SER A 139 -14.33 -9.92 0.50
N GLU A 140 -13.75 -11.04 0.76
CA GLU A 140 -13.54 -12.06 -0.28
C GLU A 140 -14.59 -13.13 -0.25
#